data_7c4ede55c49db07b7da19049cfe64d12
#
_entry.id   7c4ede55c49db07b7da19049cfe64d12
#
_cell.length_a   1.000
_cell.length_b   1.000
_cell.length_c   1.000
_cell.angle_alpha   90.00
_cell.angle_beta   90.00
_cell.angle_gamma   90.00
#
_symmetry.space_group_name_H-M   'P 1'
#
loop_
_entity.id
_entity.type
_entity.pdbx_description
1 polymer ?
#
loop_
_entity_poly.entity_id
_entity_poly.type
_entity_poly.pdbx_seq_one_letter_code
_entity_poly.pdbx_strand_id
1 'polypeptide(L)'
;MCDTFAVTTPTGTLFAKNSDRPVAEPQVLRYKSPRPAGNRLPTQYLKLGEDPGSVGVLLSQPDWLWGAETALSTQRVAVGNEKIWTTDDPASAQPALIGMDLVRLAAEGAKDAAHAVFLIGRFLERYG
;
A
#
# COMPACT_ATOMS: atom_id res chain seq x y z
N MET A 1 4.10 16.64 -4.29
CA MET A 1 3.76 16.53 -2.84
C MET A 1 2.44 15.77 -2.75
N CYS A 2 2.20 15.04 -1.69
CA CYS A 2 0.91 14.33 -1.51
C CYS A 2 0.23 14.87 -0.25
N ASP A 3 -1.09 14.72 -0.18
CA ASP A 3 -1.87 15.09 1.00
C ASP A 3 -2.91 14.01 1.27
N THR A 4 -3.05 13.61 2.53
CA THR A 4 -4.03 12.62 2.96
C THR A 4 -4.79 13.13 4.18
N PHE A 5 -6.09 12.86 4.23
CA PHE A 5 -6.86 13.08 5.45
C PHE A 5 -7.86 11.95 5.68
N ALA A 6 -8.20 11.74 6.94
CA ALA A 6 -9.28 10.87 7.36
C ALA A 6 -10.15 11.57 8.41
N VAL A 7 -11.46 11.46 8.28
CA VAL A 7 -12.42 11.99 9.24
C VAL A 7 -13.50 10.95 9.55
N THR A 8 -13.73 10.70 10.83
CA THR A 8 -14.79 9.81 11.29
C THR A 8 -16.05 10.63 11.58
N THR A 9 -17.17 10.17 11.05
CA THR A 9 -18.50 10.75 11.25
C THR A 9 -19.44 9.71 11.85
N PRO A 10 -20.62 10.09 12.35
CA PRO A 10 -21.61 9.13 12.84
C PRO A 10 -22.04 8.08 11.81
N THR A 11 -21.90 8.39 10.51
CA THR A 11 -22.32 7.52 9.41
C THR A 11 -21.18 6.72 8.76
N GLY A 12 -19.92 6.96 9.16
CA GLY A 12 -18.76 6.26 8.62
C GLY A 12 -17.49 7.08 8.64
N THR A 13 -16.45 6.57 8.01
CA THR A 13 -15.16 7.26 7.85
C THR A 13 -14.95 7.66 6.41
N LEU A 14 -14.62 8.92 6.19
CA LEU A 14 -14.13 9.43 4.91
C LEU A 14 -12.60 9.39 4.93
N PHE A 15 -12.01 8.76 3.93
CA PHE A 15 -10.57 8.78 3.66
C PHE A 15 -10.35 9.39 2.27
N ALA A 16 -9.45 10.35 2.16
CA ALA A 16 -9.12 10.99 0.89
C ALA A 16 -7.62 11.26 0.78
N LYS A 17 -7.12 11.19 -0.45
CA LYS A 17 -5.72 11.42 -0.77
C LYS A 17 -5.56 12.09 -2.14
N ASN A 18 -4.68 13.09 -2.20
CA ASN A 18 -4.10 13.58 -3.45
C ASN A 18 -2.72 12.94 -3.65
N SER A 19 -2.45 12.49 -4.86
CA SER A 19 -1.13 11.98 -5.27
C SER A 19 -0.59 12.85 -6.38
N ASP A 20 0.47 13.63 -6.09
CA ASP A 20 1.17 14.40 -7.11
C ASP A 20 2.13 13.51 -7.86
N ARG A 21 1.85 13.31 -9.14
CA ARG A 21 2.63 12.45 -10.04
C ARG A 21 3.02 13.22 -11.31
N PRO A 22 4.04 12.74 -12.05
CA PRO A 22 4.35 13.30 -13.36
C PRO A 22 3.11 13.31 -14.27
N VAL A 23 2.92 14.39 -15.03
CA VAL A 23 1.74 14.59 -15.90
C VAL A 23 1.54 13.44 -16.91
N ALA A 24 2.62 12.83 -17.38
CA ALA A 24 2.59 11.74 -18.35
C ALA A 24 2.41 10.35 -17.71
N GLU A 25 2.25 10.28 -16.39
CA GLU A 25 2.10 9.01 -15.67
C GLU A 25 0.62 8.72 -15.39
N PRO A 26 0.01 7.75 -16.08
CA PRO A 26 -1.39 7.41 -15.86
C PRO A 26 -1.63 6.85 -14.46
N GLN A 27 -2.61 7.40 -13.75
CA GLN A 27 -3.14 6.85 -12.51
C GLN A 27 -4.38 6.03 -12.83
N VAL A 28 -4.39 4.76 -12.40
CA VAL A 28 -5.47 3.82 -12.70
C VAL A 28 -6.10 3.25 -11.45
N LEU A 29 -7.39 2.94 -11.53
CA LEU A 29 -8.10 2.19 -10.51
C LEU A 29 -8.16 0.71 -10.91
N ARG A 30 -7.66 -0.17 -10.04
CA ARG A 30 -7.67 -1.62 -10.27
C ARG A 30 -8.27 -2.36 -9.08
N TYR A 31 -9.28 -3.16 -9.34
CA TYR A 31 -9.75 -4.14 -8.37
C TYR A 31 -8.92 -5.42 -8.48
N LYS A 32 -8.45 -5.91 -7.35
CA LYS A 32 -7.82 -7.23 -7.21
C LYS A 32 -8.72 -8.13 -6.40
N SER A 33 -9.11 -9.25 -6.99
CA SER A 33 -9.88 -10.29 -6.30
C SER A 33 -9.07 -10.92 -5.17
N PRO A 34 -9.71 -11.48 -4.15
CA PRO A 34 -9.03 -12.27 -3.14
C PRO A 34 -8.18 -13.38 -3.79
N ARG A 35 -7.04 -13.67 -3.21
CA ARG A 35 -6.19 -14.80 -3.62
C ARG A 35 -5.86 -15.70 -2.43
N PRO A 36 -5.71 -17.01 -2.64
CA PRO A 36 -5.28 -17.92 -1.58
C PRO A 36 -3.83 -17.66 -1.19
N ALA A 37 -3.46 -18.15 0.00
CA ALA A 37 -2.06 -18.18 0.42
C ALA A 37 -1.21 -19.03 -0.53
N GLY A 38 0.06 -18.67 -0.66
CA GLY A 38 1.00 -19.31 -1.58
C GLY A 38 2.44 -19.25 -1.09
N ASN A 39 3.34 -19.76 -1.93
CA ASN A 39 4.74 -19.90 -1.54
C ASN A 39 5.59 -18.66 -1.74
N ARG A 40 5.18 -17.75 -2.60
CA ARG A 40 5.93 -16.51 -2.92
C ARG A 40 5.01 -15.41 -3.40
N LEU A 41 5.32 -14.20 -2.98
CA LEU A 41 4.62 -13.00 -3.43
C LEU A 41 5.63 -12.03 -4.08
N PRO A 42 5.57 -11.80 -5.40
CA PRO A 42 6.34 -10.73 -6.02
C PRO A 42 5.80 -9.38 -5.61
N THR A 43 6.69 -8.43 -5.29
CA THR A 43 6.41 -7.01 -5.09
C THR A 43 7.15 -6.19 -6.13
N GLN A 44 7.25 -4.88 -5.98
CA GLN A 44 7.89 -4.03 -6.98
C GLN A 44 9.36 -4.41 -7.21
N TYR A 45 10.14 -4.62 -6.15
CA TYR A 45 11.57 -4.90 -6.24
C TYR A 45 12.00 -6.17 -5.52
N LEU A 46 11.13 -6.78 -4.72
CA LEU A 46 11.42 -7.99 -3.94
C LEU A 46 10.48 -9.15 -4.29
N LYS A 47 10.89 -10.33 -3.88
CA LYS A 47 10.01 -11.51 -3.79
C LYS A 47 9.96 -11.95 -2.34
N LEU A 48 8.80 -11.82 -1.73
CA LEU A 48 8.59 -12.30 -0.36
C LEU A 48 8.60 -13.82 -0.34
N GLY A 49 9.15 -14.41 0.74
CA GLY A 49 9.29 -15.85 0.88
C GLY A 49 7.98 -16.61 1.04
N GLU A 50 6.89 -15.92 1.31
CA GLU A 50 5.53 -16.45 1.47
C GLU A 50 4.50 -15.44 0.97
N ASP A 51 3.37 -15.92 0.52
CA ASP A 51 2.16 -15.13 0.23
C ASP A 51 1.10 -15.52 1.26
N PRO A 52 0.73 -14.62 2.20
CA PRO A 52 -0.30 -14.92 3.19
C PRO A 52 -1.71 -15.00 2.59
N GLY A 53 -1.84 -14.79 1.28
CA GLY A 53 -3.12 -14.58 0.63
C GLY A 53 -3.61 -13.14 0.76
N SER A 54 -4.79 -12.86 0.21
CA SER A 54 -5.37 -11.53 0.29
C SER A 54 -6.88 -11.53 0.31
N VAL A 55 -7.45 -10.50 0.92
CA VAL A 55 -8.84 -10.09 0.66
C VAL A 55 -8.92 -9.29 -0.65
N GLY A 56 -10.13 -9.00 -1.11
CA GLY A 56 -10.33 -8.13 -2.27
C GLY A 56 -9.93 -6.69 -1.95
N VAL A 57 -9.25 -6.01 -2.89
CA VAL A 57 -8.80 -4.63 -2.72
C VAL A 57 -9.03 -3.80 -3.99
N LEU A 58 -9.42 -2.56 -3.80
CA LEU A 58 -9.40 -1.52 -4.84
C LEU A 58 -8.13 -0.70 -4.65
N LEU A 59 -7.32 -0.59 -5.69
CA LEU A 59 -6.04 0.11 -5.71
C LEU A 59 -6.15 1.34 -6.61
N SER A 60 -5.67 2.49 -6.13
CA SER A 60 -5.33 3.64 -6.96
C SER A 60 -3.81 3.68 -7.10
N GLN A 61 -3.31 3.49 -8.32
CA GLN A 61 -1.89 3.25 -8.57
C GLN A 61 -1.45 3.78 -9.93
N PRO A 62 -0.18 4.18 -10.10
CA PRO A 62 0.41 4.31 -11.42
C PRO A 62 0.29 2.99 -12.19
N ASP A 63 0.09 3.05 -13.49
CA ASP A 63 -0.22 1.87 -14.32
C ASP A 63 0.89 0.80 -14.32
N TRP A 64 2.14 1.20 -14.14
CA TRP A 64 3.32 0.34 -14.08
C TRP A 64 3.61 -0.25 -12.68
N LEU A 65 2.98 0.30 -11.62
CA LEU A 65 3.32 -0.02 -10.24
C LEU A 65 2.63 -1.32 -9.77
N TRP A 66 3.39 -2.16 -9.06
CA TRP A 66 2.80 -3.32 -8.37
C TRP A 66 1.99 -2.92 -7.13
N GLY A 67 2.53 -1.99 -6.32
CA GLY A 67 1.90 -1.43 -5.12
C GLY A 67 0.78 -0.43 -5.44
N ALA A 68 0.44 0.44 -4.51
CA ALA A 68 -0.56 1.48 -4.71
C ALA A 68 -0.25 2.76 -3.93
N GLU A 69 -0.71 3.90 -4.44
CA GLU A 69 -0.72 5.16 -3.71
C GLU A 69 -1.79 5.18 -2.63
N THR A 70 -2.92 4.54 -2.93
CA THR A 70 -4.06 4.39 -2.02
C THR A 70 -4.72 3.04 -2.28
N ALA A 71 -5.16 2.39 -1.21
CA ALA A 71 -5.91 1.14 -1.29
C ALA A 71 -7.11 1.14 -0.35
N LEU A 72 -8.19 0.48 -0.77
CA LEU A 72 -9.37 0.19 0.05
C LEU A 72 -9.69 -1.29 -0.06
N SER A 73 -9.72 -1.99 1.08
CA SER A 73 -10.04 -3.42 1.10
C SER A 73 -11.53 -3.71 1.33
N THR A 74 -11.94 -4.93 1.01
CA THR A 74 -13.29 -5.44 1.33
C THR A 74 -13.53 -5.56 2.84
N GLN A 75 -12.48 -5.50 3.66
CA GLN A 75 -12.54 -5.36 5.13
C GLN A 75 -12.73 -3.90 5.57
N ARG A 76 -12.95 -2.97 4.64
CA ARG A 76 -13.14 -1.54 4.89
C ARG A 76 -11.91 -0.86 5.53
N VAL A 77 -10.72 -1.36 5.24
CA VAL A 77 -9.44 -0.76 5.63
C VAL A 77 -8.94 0.08 4.46
N ALA A 78 -8.75 1.38 4.71
CA ALA A 78 -8.12 2.30 3.77
C ALA A 78 -6.68 2.60 4.21
N VAL A 79 -5.76 2.60 3.26
CA VAL A 79 -4.33 2.88 3.48
C VAL A 79 -3.84 3.79 2.35
N GLY A 80 -3.04 4.78 2.68
CA GLY A 80 -2.35 5.64 1.72
C GLY A 80 -0.92 5.89 2.14
N ASN A 81 -0.04 6.23 1.20
CA ASN A 81 1.32 6.64 1.49
C ASN A 81 1.53 8.12 1.20
N GLU A 82 2.52 8.69 1.87
CA GLU A 82 3.01 10.03 1.61
C GLU A 82 4.50 9.97 1.27
N LYS A 83 4.92 10.73 0.25
CA LYS A 83 6.34 10.93 -0.03
C LYS A 83 6.88 11.98 0.92
N ILE A 84 7.85 11.59 1.74
CA ILE A 84 8.58 12.48 2.64
C ILE A 84 9.98 12.72 2.04
N TRP A 85 10.43 13.96 2.09
CA TRP A 85 11.80 14.33 1.75
C TRP A 85 12.66 14.22 3.01
N THR A 86 13.70 13.41 2.94
CA THR A 86 14.66 13.21 4.03
C THR A 86 16.05 13.68 3.60
N THR A 87 16.96 13.73 4.54
CA THR A 87 18.40 14.01 4.27
C THR A 87 19.16 12.75 3.84
N ASP A 88 18.53 11.58 3.93
CA ASP A 88 19.16 10.33 3.54
C ASP A 88 19.24 10.22 2.01
N ASP A 89 20.35 9.70 1.50
CA ASP A 89 20.53 9.46 0.08
C ASP A 89 19.81 8.17 -0.34
N PRO A 90 18.72 8.26 -1.12
CA PRO A 90 18.00 7.07 -1.56
C PRO A 90 18.82 6.18 -2.50
N ALA A 91 19.89 6.71 -3.13
CA ALA A 91 20.77 5.92 -4.01
C ALA A 91 21.61 4.90 -3.23
N SER A 92 21.79 5.10 -1.92
CA SER A 92 22.51 4.18 -1.03
C SER A 92 21.64 3.05 -0.49
N ALA A 93 20.31 3.11 -0.68
CA ALA A 93 19.39 2.11 -0.15
C ALA A 93 19.51 0.77 -0.89
N GLN A 94 19.49 -0.31 -0.12
CA GLN A 94 19.37 -1.65 -0.68
C GLN A 94 17.94 -1.90 -1.19
N PRO A 95 17.73 -2.83 -2.14
CA PRO A 95 16.40 -3.23 -2.56
C PRO A 95 15.53 -3.65 -1.36
N ALA A 96 14.42 -2.98 -1.16
CA ALA A 96 13.51 -3.17 -0.04
C ALA A 96 12.06 -3.01 -0.50
N LEU A 97 11.09 -3.19 0.41
CA LEU A 97 9.71 -2.80 0.15
C LEU A 97 9.63 -1.27 0.10
N ILE A 98 8.95 -0.77 -0.91
CA ILE A 98 8.65 0.67 -0.99
C ILE A 98 7.31 0.98 -0.32
N GLY A 99 7.07 2.26 0.00
CA GLY A 99 5.84 2.69 0.67
C GLY A 99 4.56 2.22 -0.02
N MET A 100 4.54 2.22 -1.36
CA MET A 100 3.41 1.74 -2.15
C MET A 100 3.19 0.23 -2.04
N ASP A 101 4.25 -0.56 -1.87
CA ASP A 101 4.14 -2.01 -1.58
C ASP A 101 3.49 -2.22 -0.21
N LEU A 102 3.89 -1.43 0.80
CA LEU A 102 3.32 -1.49 2.15
C LEU A 102 1.84 -1.13 2.16
N VAL A 103 1.41 -0.11 1.38
CA VAL A 103 -0.01 0.24 1.21
C VAL A 103 -0.81 -0.97 0.75
N ARG A 104 -0.36 -1.62 -0.33
CA ARG A 104 -1.07 -2.77 -0.89
C ARG A 104 -1.05 -3.96 0.07
N LEU A 105 0.11 -4.34 0.60
CA LEU A 105 0.25 -5.46 1.53
C LEU A 105 -0.60 -5.30 2.78
N ALA A 106 -0.61 -4.11 3.37
CA ALA A 106 -1.43 -3.81 4.54
C ALA A 106 -2.93 -3.89 4.22
N ALA A 107 -3.38 -3.29 3.11
CA ALA A 107 -4.78 -3.35 2.71
C ALA A 107 -5.24 -4.77 2.38
N GLU A 108 -4.40 -5.58 1.73
CA GLU A 108 -4.67 -6.97 1.38
C GLU A 108 -4.77 -7.90 2.59
N GLY A 109 -3.99 -7.65 3.66
CA GLY A 109 -3.89 -8.54 4.82
C GLY A 109 -4.62 -8.08 6.08
N ALA A 110 -4.97 -6.79 6.19
CA ALA A 110 -5.51 -6.25 7.42
C ALA A 110 -7.02 -6.51 7.59
N LYS A 111 -7.42 -6.87 8.80
CA LYS A 111 -8.83 -6.99 9.21
C LYS A 111 -9.42 -5.67 9.74
N ASP A 112 -8.57 -4.75 10.19
CA ASP A 112 -8.91 -3.43 10.70
C ASP A 112 -7.69 -2.49 10.61
N ALA A 113 -7.86 -1.20 10.94
CA ALA A 113 -6.79 -0.20 10.85
C ALA A 113 -5.63 -0.49 11.82
N ALA A 114 -5.89 -0.97 13.02
CA ALA A 114 -4.84 -1.32 13.98
C ALA A 114 -3.99 -2.49 13.48
N HIS A 115 -4.64 -3.48 12.87
CA HIS A 115 -3.94 -4.60 12.24
C HIS A 115 -3.13 -4.14 11.02
N ALA A 116 -3.59 -3.14 10.25
CA ALA A 116 -2.81 -2.57 9.15
C ALA A 116 -1.49 -1.94 9.66
N VAL A 117 -1.54 -1.17 10.74
CA VAL A 117 -0.35 -0.60 11.38
C VAL A 117 0.62 -1.70 11.84
N PHE A 118 0.09 -2.74 12.51
CA PHE A 118 0.90 -3.90 12.92
C PHE A 118 1.59 -4.58 11.75
N LEU A 119 0.87 -4.83 10.64
CA LEU A 119 1.44 -5.46 9.45
C LEU A 119 2.52 -4.60 8.81
N ILE A 120 2.32 -3.28 8.70
CA ILE A 120 3.33 -2.36 8.17
C ILE A 120 4.61 -2.45 9.01
N GLY A 121 4.52 -2.40 10.35
CA GLY A 121 5.66 -2.55 11.24
C GLY A 121 6.40 -3.87 11.01
N ARG A 122 5.68 -4.99 10.91
CA ARG A 122 6.25 -6.31 10.64
C ARG A 122 6.95 -6.40 9.28
N PHE A 123 6.40 -5.78 8.25
CA PHE A 123 7.03 -5.75 6.94
C PHE A 123 8.30 -4.89 6.94
N LEU A 124 8.30 -3.75 7.63
CA LEU A 124 9.48 -2.90 7.79
C LEU A 124 10.60 -3.61 8.56
N GLU A 125 10.28 -4.30 9.66
CA GLU A 125 11.28 -5.08 10.42
C GLU A 125 11.94 -6.18 9.59
N ARG A 126 11.20 -6.78 8.66
CA ARG A 126 11.68 -7.95 7.90
C ARG A 126 12.28 -7.60 6.55
N TYR A 127 11.83 -6.55 5.90
CA TYR A 127 12.12 -6.24 4.49
C TYR A 127 12.39 -4.75 4.22
N GLY A 128 12.42 -3.91 5.25
CA GLY A 128 12.71 -2.47 5.15
C GLY A 128 14.16 -2.10 5.26
#